data_b979f11c8272b2f799e5e69aaf02c7f5
#
_entry.id   b979f11c8272b2f799e5e69aaf02c7f5
#
_cell.length_a   1.000
_cell.length_b   1.000
_cell.length_c   1.000
_cell.angle_alpha   90.00
_cell.angle_beta   90.00
_cell.angle_gamma   90.00
#
_symmetry.space_group_name_H-M   'P 1'
#
loop_
_entity.id
_entity.type
_entity.pdbx_description
1 polymer ?
#
loop_
_entity_poly.entity_id
_entity_poly.type
_entity_poly.pdbx_seq_one_letter_code
_entity_poly.pdbx_strand_id
1 'polypeptide(L)' 'MKQKTETDAYLTLAALCAQAEHCQHEMLEKMRRWELPEEEQARVMQRLVSERYVDDERYARAFVKD' A
#
# COMPACT_ATOMS: atom_id res chain seq x y z
N MET A 1 14.42 -5.49 -12.92
CA MET A 1 13.71 -4.54 -13.82
C MET A 1 12.36 -4.17 -13.21
N LYS A 2 12.03 -2.89 -13.25
CA LYS A 2 10.78 -2.39 -12.68
C LYS A 2 9.56 -2.92 -13.42
N GLN A 3 8.61 -3.53 -12.73
CA GLN A 3 7.44 -4.15 -13.32
C GLN A 3 6.25 -3.21 -13.45
N LYS A 4 6.21 -2.15 -12.64
CA LYS A 4 5.12 -1.17 -12.67
C LYS A 4 5.70 0.22 -12.54
N THR A 5 4.98 1.20 -13.10
CA THR A 5 5.33 2.59 -12.85
C THR A 5 4.81 2.98 -11.46
N GLU A 6 5.29 4.11 -10.96
CA GLU A 6 4.82 4.64 -9.67
C GLU A 6 3.30 4.84 -9.69
N THR A 7 2.77 5.41 -10.76
CA THR A 7 1.33 5.64 -10.89
C THR A 7 0.54 4.33 -10.93
N ASP A 8 1.02 3.35 -11.70
CA ASP A 8 0.36 2.05 -11.79
C ASP A 8 0.35 1.35 -10.42
N ALA A 9 1.47 1.42 -9.70
CA ALA A 9 1.56 0.84 -8.38
C ALA A 9 0.55 1.49 -7.42
N TYR A 10 0.49 2.81 -7.43
CA TYR A 10 -0.46 3.54 -6.59
C TYR A 10 -1.90 3.12 -6.90
N LEU A 11 -2.28 3.11 -8.18
CA LEU A 11 -3.65 2.77 -8.56
C LEU A 11 -4.01 1.33 -8.20
N THR A 12 -3.09 0.40 -8.40
CA THR A 12 -3.31 -1.00 -8.06
C THR A 12 -3.50 -1.16 -6.55
N LEU A 13 -2.64 -0.53 -5.76
CA LEU A 13 -2.72 -0.65 -4.31
C LEU A 13 -3.94 0.05 -3.74
N ALA A 14 -4.30 1.20 -4.29
CA ALA A 14 -5.52 1.90 -3.87
C ALA A 14 -6.77 1.05 -4.12
N ALA A 15 -6.81 0.36 -5.27
CA ALA A 15 -7.93 -0.52 -5.58
C ALA A 15 -8.02 -1.69 -4.60
N LEU A 16 -6.87 -2.27 -4.25
CA LEU A 16 -6.83 -3.35 -3.25
C LEU A 16 -7.32 -2.87 -1.89
N CYS A 17 -6.89 -1.69 -1.49
CA CYS A 17 -7.31 -1.11 -0.22
C CYS A 17 -8.80 -0.79 -0.18
N ALA A 18 -9.39 -0.48 -1.33
CA ALA A 18 -10.83 -0.24 -1.42
C ALA A 18 -11.64 -1.51 -1.22
N GLN A 19 -11.04 -2.68 -1.49
CA GLN A 19 -11.73 -3.96 -1.34
C GLN A 19 -11.61 -4.54 0.07
N ALA A 20 -10.51 -4.28 0.76
CA ALA A 20 -10.27 -4.83 2.09
C ALA A 20 -9.20 -4.00 2.80
N GLU A 21 -9.15 -4.14 4.12
CA GLU A 21 -8.12 -3.46 4.91
C GLU A 21 -6.76 -4.10 4.66
N HIS A 22 -5.74 -3.26 4.55
CA HIS A 22 -4.36 -3.69 4.39
C HIS A 22 -3.46 -2.82 5.25
N CYS A 23 -2.33 -3.38 5.68
CA CYS A 23 -1.35 -2.62 6.44
C CYS A 23 -0.22 -2.13 5.54
N GLN A 24 0.61 -1.21 6.06
CA GLN A 24 1.72 -0.67 5.30
C GLN A 24 2.70 -1.75 4.87
N HIS A 25 2.95 -2.73 5.74
CA HIS A 25 3.88 -3.81 5.44
C HIS A 25 3.46 -4.59 4.19
N GLU A 26 2.17 -4.88 4.07
CA GLU A 26 1.65 -5.59 2.90
C GLU A 26 1.87 -4.79 1.61
N MET A 27 1.65 -3.48 1.70
CA MET A 27 1.84 -2.61 0.53
C MET A 27 3.31 -2.55 0.12
N LEU A 28 4.21 -2.46 1.10
CA LEU A 28 5.64 -2.44 0.83
C LEU A 28 6.11 -3.73 0.18
N GLU A 29 5.62 -4.87 0.66
CA GLU A 29 5.99 -6.15 0.06
C GLU A 29 5.59 -6.25 -1.40
N LYS A 30 4.39 -5.77 -1.73
CA LYS A 30 3.94 -5.78 -3.11
C LYS A 30 4.82 -4.88 -3.98
N MET A 31 5.16 -3.71 -3.48
CA MET A 31 6.02 -2.79 -4.23
C MET A 31 7.42 -3.35 -4.42
N ARG A 32 7.93 -4.11 -3.45
CA ARG A 32 9.23 -4.79 -3.60
C ARG A 32 9.16 -5.85 -4.68
N ARG A 33 8.08 -6.61 -4.75
CA ARG A 33 7.89 -7.61 -5.79
C ARG A 33 7.86 -6.98 -7.18
N TRP A 34 7.32 -5.78 -7.28
CA TRP A 34 7.27 -5.06 -8.56
C TRP A 34 8.58 -4.33 -8.85
N GLU A 35 9.54 -4.45 -7.96
CA GLU A 35 10.88 -3.86 -8.11
C GLU A 35 10.85 -2.34 -8.25
N LEU A 36 9.93 -1.69 -7.54
CA LEU A 36 9.91 -0.23 -7.50
C LEU A 36 11.12 0.30 -6.73
N PRO A 37 11.75 1.38 -7.19
CA PRO A 37 12.79 2.05 -6.42
C PRO A 37 12.24 2.52 -5.07
N GLU A 38 13.08 2.56 -4.05
CA GLU A 38 12.67 2.95 -2.71
C GLU A 38 12.01 4.33 -2.68
N GLU A 39 12.51 5.26 -3.47
CA GLU A 39 11.94 6.60 -3.55
C GLU A 39 10.49 6.58 -4.02
N GLU A 40 10.22 5.75 -5.02
CA GLU A 40 8.86 5.60 -5.53
C GLU A 40 7.98 4.89 -4.50
N GLN A 41 8.52 3.88 -3.81
CA GLN A 41 7.78 3.20 -2.76
C GLN A 41 7.37 4.19 -1.66
N ALA A 42 8.28 5.06 -1.26
CA ALA A 42 8.00 6.05 -0.23
C ALA A 42 6.89 7.01 -0.65
N ARG A 43 6.94 7.50 -1.90
CA ARG A 43 5.92 8.42 -2.41
C ARG A 43 4.55 7.76 -2.50
N VAL A 44 4.50 6.53 -3.00
CA VAL A 44 3.24 5.79 -3.09
C VAL A 44 2.66 5.57 -1.70
N MET A 45 3.50 5.13 -0.76
CA MET A 45 3.04 4.90 0.61
C MET A 45 2.52 6.17 1.24
N GLN A 46 3.22 7.28 1.07
CA GLN A 46 2.79 8.56 1.62
C GLN A 46 1.39 8.94 1.10
N ARG A 47 1.13 8.74 -0.18
CA ARG A 47 -0.17 9.02 -0.75
C ARG A 47 -1.25 8.10 -0.19
N LEU A 48 -0.95 6.80 -0.11
CA LEU A 48 -1.92 5.83 0.41
C LEU A 48 -2.29 6.16 1.86
N VAL A 49 -1.32 6.53 2.66
CA VAL A 49 -1.56 6.88 4.06
C VAL A 49 -2.32 8.21 4.18
N SER A 50 -1.88 9.23 3.45
CA SER A 50 -2.51 10.56 3.56
C SER A 50 -3.93 10.57 3.01
N GLU A 51 -4.24 9.72 2.04
CA GLU A 51 -5.58 9.59 1.48
C GLU A 51 -6.41 8.52 2.19
N ARG A 52 -5.85 7.94 3.25
CA ARG A 52 -6.51 6.98 4.13
C ARG A 52 -6.90 5.66 3.47
N TYR A 53 -6.24 5.30 2.40
CA TYR A 53 -6.36 3.96 1.84
C TYR A 53 -5.71 2.93 2.74
N VAL A 54 -4.58 3.29 3.36
CA VAL A 54 -3.86 2.41 4.29
C VAL A 54 -3.85 3.08 5.66
N ASP A 55 -4.29 2.33 6.66
CA ASP A 55 -4.35 2.81 8.04
C ASP A 55 -4.09 1.62 8.95
N ASP A 56 -2.89 1.56 9.53
CA ASP A 56 -2.49 0.42 10.35
C ASP A 56 -3.37 0.27 11.59
N GLU A 57 -3.84 1.36 12.15
CA GLU A 57 -4.74 1.31 13.29
C GLU A 57 -6.08 0.69 12.92
N ARG A 58 -6.64 1.11 11.79
CA ARG A 58 -7.90 0.55 11.28
C ARG A 58 -7.72 -0.93 10.92
N TYR A 59 -6.57 -1.27 10.34
CA TYR A 59 -6.24 -2.66 10.04
C TYR A 59 -6.23 -3.50 11.32
N ALA A 60 -5.56 -3.01 12.35
CA ALA A 60 -5.49 -3.71 13.62
C ALA A 60 -6.88 -3.93 14.22
N ARG A 61 -7.75 -2.92 14.17
CA ARG A 61 -9.10 -3.03 14.68
C ARG A 61 -9.91 -4.08 13.92
N ALA A 62 -9.70 -4.18 12.62
CA ALA A 62 -10.45 -5.13 11.80
C ALA A 62 -10.09 -6.57 12.09
N PHE A 63 -8.88 -6.82 12.57
CA PHE A 63 -8.39 -8.17 12.79
C PHE A 63 -8.18 -8.56 14.24
N VAL A 64 -8.37 -7.63 15.17
CA VAL A 64 -8.30 -7.93 16.59
C VAL A 64 -9.68 -8.36 17.08
N LYS A 65 -9.70 -9.48 17.80
CA LYS A 65 -10.94 -9.95 18.44
C LYS A 65 -10.90 -9.61 19.91
N ASP A 66 -11.95 -9.07 20.39
CA ASP A 66 -12.10 -8.77 21.81
C ASP A 66 -12.36 -10.04 22.63
#